data_e0738bb8f3aafbd2f9c8056b3e237a23
#
_entry.id   e0738bb8f3aafbd2f9c8056b3e237a23
#
_cell.length_a   1.000
_cell.length_b   1.000
_cell.length_c   1.000
_cell.angle_alpha   90.00
_cell.angle_beta   90.00
_cell.angle_gamma   90.00
#
_symmetry.space_group_name_H-M   'P 1'
#
loop_
_entity.id
_entity.type
_entity.pdbx_description
1 polymer ?
#
loop_
_entity_poly.entity_id
_entity_poly.type
_entity_poly.pdbx_seq_one_letter_code
_entity_poly.pdbx_strand_id
1 'polypeptide(L)'
;MHRLKAMTSDALDNLRLAADGLATLVLGMCAAWGAIALWYQAPGGKTGRGLGVLLWAALSTALGIAMWHGRSASGFLAFAAAFFALLVWWRRIAPSNHRDWLDDVAQMTTGEVHGNRVTLHNVRNFEWRKNTDYTRRWETRHYDLDRMSSLDMIVSYWTIPAIAHMLISFGFDDGEHLVFSVEIRREKGEKYSEIGGFFKEFELSIIAADERDVIRVRTNVRGEDAYLYRIRLPAAAIRSLFLGYIEQANALVTAPRFYNTLTVNCTTLVYQMMQRIVGYLPLNYRLILSGYLPEYVYRVGGLNDRLPLAELRARGRITDRARAADRSDSFSADIRRGIPP
;
A
#
# COMPACT_ATOMS: atom_id res chain seq x y z
N MET A 1 42.32 26.89 40.61
CA MET A 1 41.20 27.64 40.00
C MET A 1 41.26 27.70 38.45
N HIS A 2 42.45 27.92 37.84
CA HIS A 2 42.61 27.97 36.36
C HIS A 2 42.28 26.63 35.65
N ARG A 3 42.68 25.47 36.16
CA ARG A 3 42.42 24.16 35.55
C ARG A 3 40.92 23.74 35.54
N LEU A 4 40.17 24.12 36.60
CA LEU A 4 38.71 23.86 36.63
C LEU A 4 37.95 24.72 35.60
N LYS A 5 38.35 26.00 35.42
CA LYS A 5 37.75 26.87 34.39
C LYS A 5 38.05 26.41 32.97
N ALA A 6 39.24 25.87 32.70
CA ALA A 6 39.59 25.31 31.41
C ALA A 6 38.77 24.03 31.10
N MET A 7 38.65 23.11 32.07
CA MET A 7 37.85 21.89 31.93
C MET A 7 36.34 22.18 31.70
N THR A 8 35.80 23.23 32.31
CA THR A 8 34.39 23.64 32.09
C THR A 8 34.20 24.32 30.73
N SER A 9 35.21 25.05 30.23
CA SER A 9 35.19 25.62 28.88
C SER A 9 35.21 24.56 27.82
N ASP A 10 36.13 23.62 27.90
CA ASP A 10 36.24 22.48 26.94
C ASP A 10 34.98 21.62 26.92
N ALA A 11 34.36 21.37 28.08
CA ALA A 11 33.12 20.64 28.17
C ALA A 11 31.93 21.38 27.51
N LEU A 12 31.88 22.71 27.69
CA LEU A 12 30.87 23.58 27.05
C LEU A 12 31.05 23.65 25.52
N ASP A 13 32.28 23.71 25.05
CA ASP A 13 32.59 23.78 23.62
C ASP A 13 32.28 22.45 22.94
N ASN A 14 32.57 21.31 23.60
CA ASN A 14 32.18 19.99 23.13
C ASN A 14 30.66 19.81 23.10
N LEU A 15 29.92 20.33 24.08
CA LEU A 15 28.45 20.29 24.09
C LEU A 15 27.86 21.15 22.96
N ARG A 16 28.41 22.32 22.67
CA ARG A 16 28.01 23.17 21.55
C ARG A 16 28.27 22.48 20.22
N LEU A 17 29.44 21.90 20.04
CA LEU A 17 29.79 21.18 18.81
C LEU A 17 28.84 19.98 18.57
N ALA A 18 28.49 19.24 19.61
CA ALA A 18 27.53 18.15 19.55
C ALA A 18 26.11 18.65 19.19
N ALA A 19 25.68 19.77 19.79
CA ALA A 19 24.37 20.38 19.49
C ALA A 19 24.30 20.90 18.04
N ASP A 20 25.35 21.54 17.54
CA ASP A 20 25.43 22.02 16.16
C ASP A 20 25.49 20.86 15.16
N GLY A 21 26.18 19.79 15.51
CA GLY A 21 26.17 18.54 14.72
C GLY A 21 24.78 17.91 14.61
N LEU A 22 24.07 17.82 15.73
CA LEU A 22 22.71 17.31 15.76
C LEU A 22 21.75 18.21 14.97
N ALA A 23 21.85 19.52 15.14
CA ALA A 23 21.03 20.49 14.40
C ALA A 23 21.27 20.39 12.90
N THR A 24 22.52 20.23 12.47
CA THR A 24 22.88 20.02 11.06
C THR A 24 22.30 18.72 10.50
N LEU A 25 22.34 17.63 11.26
CA LEU A 25 21.74 16.35 10.87
C LEU A 25 20.22 16.49 10.69
N VAL A 26 19.53 17.11 11.64
CA VAL A 26 18.08 17.36 11.57
C VAL A 26 17.74 18.23 10.36
N LEU A 27 18.49 19.31 10.14
CA LEU A 27 18.32 20.17 8.96
C LEU A 27 18.51 19.37 7.67
N GLY A 28 19.54 18.54 7.58
CA GLY A 28 19.80 17.69 6.44
C GLY A 28 18.65 16.71 6.14
N MET A 29 18.09 16.07 7.18
CA MET A 29 16.93 15.20 7.05
C MET A 29 15.68 15.95 6.57
N CYS A 30 15.40 17.14 7.15
CA CYS A 30 14.28 17.99 6.73
C CYS A 30 14.47 18.53 5.31
N ALA A 31 15.69 18.89 4.93
CA ALA A 31 16.02 19.34 3.58
C ALA A 31 15.83 18.21 2.56
N ALA A 32 16.30 17.01 2.86
CA ALA A 32 16.11 15.82 2.01
C ALA A 32 14.62 15.47 1.85
N TRP A 33 13.87 15.45 2.95
CA TRP A 33 12.43 15.22 2.90
C TRP A 33 11.71 16.26 2.04
N GLY A 34 12.04 17.54 2.21
CA GLY A 34 11.45 18.63 1.44
C GLY A 34 11.78 18.55 -0.05
N ALA A 35 13.01 18.17 -0.40
CA ALA A 35 13.41 17.95 -1.80
C ALA A 35 12.60 16.82 -2.45
N ILE A 36 12.41 15.70 -1.76
CA ILE A 36 11.62 14.58 -2.23
C ILE A 36 10.13 14.97 -2.34
N ALA A 37 9.59 15.68 -1.35
CA ALA A 37 8.21 16.18 -1.38
C ALA A 37 7.95 17.08 -2.60
N LEU A 38 8.87 18.00 -2.90
CA LEU A 38 8.79 18.85 -4.09
C LEU A 38 8.95 18.06 -5.39
N TRP A 39 9.83 17.04 -5.40
CA TRP A 39 10.01 16.19 -6.58
C TRP A 39 8.72 15.46 -6.97
N TYR A 40 7.94 14.99 -6.01
CA TYR A 40 6.69 14.29 -6.29
C TYR A 40 5.51 15.24 -6.52
N GLN A 41 5.43 16.38 -5.82
CA GLN A 41 4.21 17.16 -5.72
C GLN A 41 4.28 18.59 -6.26
N ALA A 42 5.47 19.13 -6.57
CA ALA A 42 5.53 20.50 -7.08
C ALA A 42 4.85 20.62 -8.45
N PRO A 43 4.11 21.71 -8.69
CA PRO A 43 3.43 21.96 -9.96
C PRO A 43 4.41 22.22 -11.11
N GLY A 44 3.92 22.15 -12.36
CA GLY A 44 4.73 22.48 -13.54
C GLY A 44 5.46 21.29 -14.17
N GLY A 45 5.01 20.06 -13.89
CA GLY A 45 5.57 18.84 -14.48
C GLY A 45 7.05 18.62 -14.08
N LYS A 46 7.80 17.90 -14.90
CA LYS A 46 9.20 17.57 -14.57
C LYS A 46 10.10 18.79 -14.41
N THR A 47 9.91 19.83 -15.21
CA THR A 47 10.68 21.08 -15.14
C THR A 47 10.38 21.85 -13.86
N GLY A 48 9.11 22.05 -13.52
CA GLY A 48 8.71 22.74 -12.30
C GLY A 48 9.15 22.00 -11.04
N ARG A 49 9.04 20.68 -11.02
CA ARG A 49 9.52 19.80 -9.94
C ARG A 49 11.03 19.93 -9.76
N GLY A 50 11.81 19.85 -10.86
CA GLY A 50 13.26 20.03 -10.81
C GLY A 50 13.69 21.41 -10.31
N LEU A 51 13.02 22.48 -10.77
CA LEU A 51 13.29 23.84 -10.30
C LEU A 51 12.97 24.00 -8.82
N GLY A 52 11.84 23.46 -8.35
CA GLY A 52 11.46 23.47 -6.95
C GLY A 52 12.49 22.79 -6.05
N VAL A 53 13.00 21.62 -6.47
CA VAL A 53 14.07 20.89 -5.76
C VAL A 53 15.36 21.71 -5.72
N LEU A 54 15.77 22.29 -6.85
CA LEU A 54 17.00 23.11 -6.92
C LEU A 54 16.94 24.36 -6.03
N LEU A 55 15.82 25.07 -6.05
CA LEU A 55 15.61 26.25 -5.21
C LEU A 55 15.59 25.87 -3.73
N TRP A 56 14.94 24.79 -3.37
CA TRP A 56 14.91 24.28 -2.00
C TRP A 56 16.29 23.83 -1.53
N ALA A 57 17.05 23.11 -2.35
CA ALA A 57 18.41 22.69 -2.03
C ALA A 57 19.34 23.89 -1.86
N ALA A 58 19.27 24.88 -2.75
CA ALA A 58 20.06 26.11 -2.64
C ALA A 58 19.75 26.89 -1.35
N LEU A 59 18.45 27.06 -1.04
CA LEU A 59 18.00 27.70 0.20
C LEU A 59 18.51 26.95 1.45
N SER A 60 18.31 25.64 1.49
CA SER A 60 18.72 24.78 2.62
C SER A 60 20.23 24.83 2.84
N THR A 61 21.00 24.79 1.76
CA THR A 61 22.46 24.89 1.80
C THR A 61 22.92 26.26 2.30
N ALA A 62 22.34 27.33 1.75
CA ALA A 62 22.69 28.70 2.18
C ALA A 62 22.40 28.96 3.68
N LEU A 63 21.25 28.48 4.16
CA LEU A 63 20.87 28.59 5.57
C LEU A 63 21.75 27.70 6.47
N GLY A 64 22.12 26.49 6.02
CA GLY A 64 23.08 25.61 6.68
C GLY A 64 24.45 26.29 6.83
N ILE A 65 24.98 26.90 5.76
CA ILE A 65 26.22 27.65 5.79
C ILE A 65 26.13 28.84 6.78
N ALA A 66 25.00 29.58 6.76
CA ALA A 66 24.80 30.70 7.68
C ALA A 66 24.82 30.26 9.17
N MET A 67 24.32 29.06 9.48
CA MET A 67 24.36 28.48 10.82
C MET A 67 25.82 28.26 11.29
N TRP A 68 26.71 27.79 10.42
CA TRP A 68 28.11 27.51 10.75
C TRP A 68 28.98 28.80 10.85
N HIS A 69 28.58 29.91 10.20
CA HIS A 69 29.31 31.17 10.19
C HIS A 69 28.83 32.19 11.25
N GLY A 70 28.48 31.73 12.45
CA GLY A 70 28.17 32.58 13.61
C GLY A 70 26.76 33.19 13.63
N ARG A 71 25.89 32.82 12.69
CA ARG A 71 24.46 33.20 12.62
C ARG A 71 23.51 32.04 12.96
N SER A 72 23.92 31.17 13.87
CA SER A 72 23.24 29.89 14.14
C SER A 72 21.76 30.05 14.46
N ALA A 73 21.38 30.97 15.36
CA ALA A 73 19.96 31.14 15.73
C ALA A 73 19.10 31.68 14.58
N SER A 74 19.58 32.72 13.88
CA SER A 74 18.83 33.31 12.76
C SER A 74 18.73 32.39 11.56
N GLY A 75 19.79 31.63 11.23
CA GLY A 75 19.79 30.62 10.18
C GLY A 75 18.82 29.48 10.48
N PHE A 76 18.82 28.98 11.73
CA PHE A 76 17.89 27.95 12.18
C PHE A 76 16.44 28.43 12.12
N LEU A 77 16.13 29.64 12.64
CA LEU A 77 14.76 30.18 12.59
C LEU A 77 14.27 30.38 11.15
N ALA A 78 15.13 30.87 10.26
CA ALA A 78 14.79 31.06 8.85
C ALA A 78 14.52 29.71 8.17
N PHE A 79 15.34 28.67 8.43
CA PHE A 79 15.10 27.34 7.92
C PHE A 79 13.80 26.74 8.48
N ALA A 80 13.58 26.85 9.80
CA ALA A 80 12.37 26.35 10.44
C ALA A 80 11.10 27.02 9.85
N ALA A 81 11.13 28.31 9.59
CA ALA A 81 10.04 29.04 8.95
C ALA A 81 9.79 28.56 7.50
N ALA A 82 10.86 28.39 6.71
CA ALA A 82 10.75 27.88 5.35
C ALA A 82 10.23 26.44 5.32
N PHE A 83 10.72 25.58 6.20
CA PHE A 83 10.26 24.20 6.33
C PHE A 83 8.80 24.13 6.82
N PHE A 84 8.42 24.98 7.77
CA PHE A 84 7.03 25.10 8.21
C PHE A 84 6.10 25.52 7.06
N ALA A 85 6.49 26.51 6.24
CA ALA A 85 5.74 26.89 5.06
C ALA A 85 5.58 25.73 4.06
N LEU A 86 6.63 24.93 3.87
CA LEU A 86 6.60 23.71 3.06
C LEU A 86 5.63 22.67 3.65
N LEU A 87 5.62 22.47 4.97
CA LEU A 87 4.68 21.56 5.65
C LEU A 87 3.24 22.04 5.53
N VAL A 88 2.98 23.33 5.61
CA VAL A 88 1.63 23.91 5.39
C VAL A 88 1.17 23.66 3.96
N TRP A 89 2.04 23.90 2.97
CA TRP A 89 1.75 23.56 1.58
C TRP A 89 1.49 22.06 1.40
N TRP A 90 2.35 21.20 1.97
CA TRP A 90 2.21 19.76 1.93
C TRP A 90 0.85 19.26 2.48
N ARG A 91 0.38 19.84 3.58
CA ARG A 91 -0.91 19.50 4.18
C ARG A 91 -2.10 19.89 3.32
N ARG A 92 -1.96 20.95 2.50
CA ARG A 92 -3.01 21.43 1.59
C ARG A 92 -3.16 20.60 0.33
N ILE A 93 -2.22 19.72 0.01
CA ILE A 93 -2.34 18.79 -1.13
C ILE A 93 -3.42 17.78 -0.79
N ALA A 94 -4.54 17.88 -1.50
CA ALA A 94 -5.69 17.00 -1.34
C ALA A 94 -5.68 15.87 -2.37
N PRO A 95 -6.14 14.65 -2.02
CA PRO A 95 -6.35 13.59 -2.97
C PRO A 95 -7.57 13.89 -3.87
N SER A 96 -7.64 13.26 -5.04
CA SER A 96 -8.68 13.50 -6.02
C SER A 96 -9.18 12.18 -6.61
N ASN A 97 -10.47 12.14 -7.00
CA ASN A 97 -11.02 11.07 -7.82
C ASN A 97 -11.08 11.44 -9.31
N HIS A 98 -10.72 12.68 -9.67
CA HIS A 98 -10.89 13.26 -11.00
C HIS A 98 -9.56 13.52 -11.68
N ARG A 99 -8.86 12.43 -12.06
CA ARG A 99 -7.60 12.48 -12.80
C ARG A 99 -7.66 11.49 -13.98
N ASP A 100 -6.67 11.53 -14.87
CA ASP A 100 -6.59 10.59 -16.00
C ASP A 100 -5.94 9.26 -15.55
N TRP A 101 -6.77 8.40 -14.96
CA TRP A 101 -6.33 7.14 -14.36
C TRP A 101 -5.91 6.10 -15.39
N LEU A 102 -4.97 5.23 -15.03
CA LEU A 102 -4.73 3.99 -15.76
C LEU A 102 -6.00 3.15 -15.80
N ASP A 103 -6.20 2.46 -16.91
CA ASP A 103 -7.43 1.71 -17.20
C ASP A 103 -7.78 0.68 -16.12
N ASP A 104 -6.76 0.01 -15.55
CA ASP A 104 -6.95 -1.04 -14.54
C ASP A 104 -7.40 -0.54 -13.17
N VAL A 105 -7.37 0.78 -12.94
CA VAL A 105 -7.85 1.48 -11.74
C VAL A 105 -8.77 2.67 -12.08
N ALA A 106 -9.21 2.76 -13.33
CA ALA A 106 -10.00 3.91 -13.81
C ALA A 106 -11.37 3.99 -13.11
N GLN A 107 -12.02 2.85 -12.89
CA GLN A 107 -13.29 2.79 -12.18
C GLN A 107 -13.07 2.23 -10.78
N MET A 108 -13.72 2.84 -9.81
CA MET A 108 -13.73 2.36 -8.43
C MET A 108 -14.92 1.43 -8.22
N THR A 109 -14.70 0.35 -7.51
CA THR A 109 -15.79 -0.52 -7.06
C THR A 109 -16.72 0.24 -6.12
N THR A 110 -18.02 0.06 -6.29
CA THR A 110 -19.05 0.48 -5.34
C THR A 110 -20.01 -0.66 -5.09
N GLY A 111 -20.72 -0.62 -3.98
CA GLY A 111 -21.66 -1.69 -3.66
C GLY A 111 -22.88 -1.21 -2.88
N GLU A 112 -24.02 -1.85 -3.16
CA GLU A 112 -25.29 -1.68 -2.46
C GLU A 112 -25.63 -2.97 -1.73
N VAL A 113 -26.10 -2.85 -0.50
CA VAL A 113 -26.42 -3.98 0.38
C VAL A 113 -27.89 -3.94 0.77
N HIS A 114 -28.64 -4.96 0.40
CA HIS A 114 -30.06 -5.12 0.69
C HIS A 114 -30.29 -6.48 1.39
N GLY A 115 -30.24 -6.49 2.72
CA GLY A 115 -30.31 -7.72 3.53
C GLY A 115 -29.11 -8.63 3.26
N ASN A 116 -29.35 -9.80 2.65
CA ASN A 116 -28.28 -10.76 2.28
C ASN A 116 -27.82 -10.59 0.83
N ARG A 117 -28.47 -9.74 0.05
CA ARG A 117 -28.10 -9.50 -1.35
C ARG A 117 -27.21 -8.28 -1.47
N VAL A 118 -26.15 -8.43 -2.23
CA VAL A 118 -25.19 -7.37 -2.56
C VAL A 118 -25.14 -7.19 -4.07
N THR A 119 -25.21 -5.95 -4.51
CA THR A 119 -24.91 -5.56 -5.89
C THR A 119 -23.59 -4.79 -5.89
N LEU A 120 -22.61 -5.31 -6.62
CA LEU A 120 -21.33 -4.63 -6.82
C LEU A 120 -21.28 -4.05 -8.24
N HIS A 121 -20.93 -2.78 -8.34
CA HIS A 121 -20.67 -2.08 -9.59
C HIS A 121 -19.19 -1.96 -9.83
N ASN A 122 -18.81 -1.93 -11.11
CA ASN A 122 -17.43 -1.81 -11.54
C ASN A 122 -16.54 -2.96 -11.02
N VAL A 123 -17.05 -4.18 -11.08
CA VAL A 123 -16.23 -5.38 -10.89
C VAL A 123 -15.35 -5.56 -12.13
N ARG A 124 -14.04 -5.54 -11.94
CA ARG A 124 -13.08 -5.65 -13.04
C ARG A 124 -12.98 -7.09 -13.54
N ASN A 125 -13.12 -7.26 -14.85
CA ASN A 125 -13.00 -8.56 -15.52
C ASN A 125 -12.29 -8.39 -16.87
N PHE A 126 -11.04 -7.88 -16.81
CA PHE A 126 -10.23 -7.62 -18.00
C PHE A 126 -9.67 -8.92 -18.55
N GLU A 127 -9.62 -9.02 -19.87
CA GLU A 127 -8.95 -10.10 -20.55
C GLU A 127 -7.56 -9.65 -21.00
N TRP A 128 -6.54 -10.09 -20.28
CA TRP A 128 -5.15 -9.70 -20.49
C TRP A 128 -4.45 -10.64 -21.48
N ARG A 129 -3.84 -10.06 -22.50
CA ARG A 129 -2.91 -10.75 -23.42
C ARG A 129 -1.46 -10.36 -23.08
N LYS A 130 -1.22 -9.09 -22.78
CA LYS A 130 0.06 -8.52 -22.32
C LYS A 130 -0.22 -7.39 -21.33
N ASN A 131 0.79 -6.85 -20.67
CA ASN A 131 0.65 -5.70 -19.77
C ASN A 131 0.06 -4.45 -20.44
N THR A 132 0.26 -4.31 -21.76
CA THR A 132 -0.19 -3.17 -22.57
C THR A 132 -1.27 -3.55 -23.58
N ASP A 133 -1.69 -4.81 -23.61
CA ASP A 133 -2.71 -5.32 -24.52
C ASP A 133 -3.73 -6.16 -23.76
N TYR A 134 -4.92 -5.61 -23.60
CA TYR A 134 -6.03 -6.19 -22.87
C TYR A 134 -7.38 -5.66 -23.36
N THR A 135 -8.42 -6.44 -23.14
CA THR A 135 -9.81 -6.01 -23.36
C THR A 135 -10.39 -5.56 -22.03
N ARG A 136 -10.79 -4.29 -21.95
CA ARG A 136 -11.40 -3.72 -20.75
C ARG A 136 -12.84 -4.21 -20.60
N ARG A 137 -13.19 -4.70 -19.41
CA ARG A 137 -14.55 -5.08 -19.06
C ARG A 137 -14.80 -4.78 -17.58
N TRP A 138 -15.77 -3.94 -17.33
CA TRP A 138 -16.28 -3.62 -16.00
C TRP A 138 -17.72 -4.09 -15.92
N GLU A 139 -18.06 -4.84 -14.88
CA GLU A 139 -19.33 -5.55 -14.75
C GLU A 139 -20.08 -5.11 -13.50
N THR A 140 -21.41 -5.25 -13.53
CA THR A 140 -22.23 -5.26 -12.33
C THR A 140 -22.51 -6.72 -11.99
N ARG A 141 -22.22 -7.12 -10.75
CA ARG A 141 -22.40 -8.49 -10.27
C ARG A 141 -23.25 -8.50 -9.00
N HIS A 142 -23.99 -9.59 -8.82
CA HIS A 142 -24.88 -9.79 -7.68
C HIS A 142 -24.39 -10.99 -6.87
N TYR A 143 -24.34 -10.82 -5.55
CA TYR A 143 -23.88 -11.85 -4.62
C TYR A 143 -24.91 -12.06 -3.52
N ASP A 144 -25.07 -13.31 -3.08
CA ASP A 144 -25.82 -13.66 -1.89
C ASP A 144 -24.83 -14.00 -0.77
N LEU A 145 -24.90 -13.24 0.31
CA LEU A 145 -23.98 -13.38 1.44
C LEU A 145 -24.18 -14.71 2.20
N ASP A 146 -25.35 -15.35 2.10
CA ASP A 146 -25.60 -16.66 2.70
C ASP A 146 -24.91 -17.79 1.93
N ARG A 147 -24.51 -17.56 0.68
CA ARG A 147 -23.78 -18.49 -0.15
C ARG A 147 -22.27 -18.39 -0.05
N MET A 148 -21.76 -17.50 0.83
CA MET A 148 -20.32 -17.39 1.06
C MET A 148 -19.78 -18.65 1.74
N SER A 149 -18.77 -19.26 1.13
CA SER A 149 -18.25 -20.58 1.55
C SER A 149 -16.80 -20.53 2.00
N SER A 150 -16.02 -19.57 1.53
CA SER A 150 -14.58 -19.56 1.80
C SER A 150 -13.94 -18.18 1.70
N LEU A 151 -12.77 -18.06 2.34
CA LEU A 151 -11.90 -16.89 2.27
C LEU A 151 -10.47 -17.33 2.00
N ASP A 152 -9.85 -16.77 0.99
CA ASP A 152 -8.46 -17.04 0.66
C ASP A 152 -7.64 -15.74 0.68
N MET A 153 -6.45 -15.81 1.25
CA MET A 153 -5.43 -14.77 1.12
C MET A 153 -4.48 -15.17 -0.01
N ILE A 154 -4.30 -14.29 -0.99
CA ILE A 154 -3.36 -14.49 -2.08
C ILE A 154 -2.25 -13.47 -1.93
N VAL A 155 -1.00 -13.95 -2.01
CA VAL A 155 0.20 -13.11 -1.87
C VAL A 155 1.04 -13.28 -3.13
N SER A 156 1.26 -12.19 -3.86
CA SER A 156 1.99 -12.17 -5.13
C SER A 156 3.31 -11.41 -5.00
N TYR A 157 4.41 -12.07 -5.37
CA TYR A 157 5.78 -11.57 -5.26
C TYR A 157 6.34 -11.23 -6.63
N TRP A 158 7.03 -10.08 -6.77
CA TRP A 158 7.63 -9.64 -8.05
C TRP A 158 9.12 -9.29 -7.98
N THR A 159 9.67 -8.99 -6.80
CA THR A 159 11.09 -8.62 -6.66
C THR A 159 11.76 -9.32 -5.49
N ILE A 160 11.65 -8.78 -4.29
CA ILE A 160 12.29 -9.29 -3.08
C ILE A 160 11.28 -10.00 -2.17
N PRO A 161 11.71 -11.00 -1.39
CA PRO A 161 10.80 -11.77 -0.52
C PRO A 161 10.05 -10.94 0.55
N ALA A 162 10.58 -9.78 0.90
CA ALA A 162 9.98 -8.92 1.93
C ALA A 162 8.75 -8.13 1.44
N ILE A 163 8.62 -7.92 0.12
CA ILE A 163 7.58 -7.10 -0.49
C ILE A 163 6.71 -7.97 -1.38
N ALA A 164 5.41 -7.94 -1.12
CA ALA A 164 4.41 -8.65 -1.92
C ALA A 164 3.10 -7.87 -1.94
N HIS A 165 2.27 -8.14 -2.94
CA HIS A 165 0.91 -7.64 -2.98
C HIS A 165 -0.05 -8.68 -2.40
N MET A 166 -0.91 -8.22 -1.51
CA MET A 166 -1.93 -9.07 -0.89
C MET A 166 -3.29 -8.79 -1.53
N LEU A 167 -4.00 -9.87 -1.86
CA LEU A 167 -5.37 -9.87 -2.33
C LEU A 167 -6.20 -10.79 -1.44
N ILE A 168 -7.48 -10.51 -1.32
CA ILE A 168 -8.43 -11.34 -0.58
C ILE A 168 -9.50 -11.84 -1.54
N SER A 169 -9.61 -13.15 -1.66
CA SER A 169 -10.61 -13.82 -2.49
C SER A 169 -11.71 -14.43 -1.63
N PHE A 170 -12.94 -14.09 -1.96
CA PHE A 170 -14.15 -14.64 -1.35
C PHE A 170 -14.76 -15.66 -2.28
N GLY A 171 -14.93 -16.89 -1.81
CA GLY A 171 -15.57 -17.96 -2.56
C GLY A 171 -17.01 -18.16 -2.14
N PHE A 172 -17.83 -18.55 -3.11
CA PHE A 172 -19.26 -18.86 -2.96
C PHE A 172 -19.52 -20.35 -3.24
N ASP A 173 -20.65 -20.86 -2.79
CA ASP A 173 -21.01 -22.31 -2.90
C ASP A 173 -21.29 -22.78 -4.34
N ASP A 174 -21.53 -21.85 -5.27
CA ASP A 174 -21.66 -22.10 -6.72
C ASP A 174 -20.32 -22.19 -7.45
N GLY A 175 -19.21 -22.01 -6.73
CA GLY A 175 -17.87 -22.00 -7.29
C GLY A 175 -17.40 -20.63 -7.81
N GLU A 176 -18.23 -19.59 -7.72
CA GLU A 176 -17.81 -18.23 -8.02
C GLU A 176 -16.79 -17.73 -6.99
N HIS A 177 -15.89 -16.88 -7.45
CA HIS A 177 -14.90 -16.22 -6.60
C HIS A 177 -14.78 -14.74 -6.97
N LEU A 178 -14.73 -13.90 -5.93
CA LEU A 178 -14.52 -12.48 -6.07
C LEU A 178 -13.29 -12.05 -5.28
N VAL A 179 -12.38 -11.33 -5.93
CA VAL A 179 -11.19 -10.79 -5.28
C VAL A 179 -11.37 -9.31 -4.97
N PHE A 180 -11.09 -8.93 -3.74
CA PHE A 180 -10.82 -7.54 -3.42
C PHE A 180 -9.31 -7.27 -3.35
N SER A 181 -8.90 -6.19 -3.99
CA SER A 181 -7.53 -5.69 -3.99
C SER A 181 -7.50 -4.22 -3.59
N VAL A 182 -6.61 -3.89 -2.67
CA VAL A 182 -6.30 -2.51 -2.30
C VAL A 182 -5.13 -2.04 -3.14
N GLU A 183 -5.39 -1.15 -4.08
CA GLU A 183 -4.44 -0.76 -5.13
C GLU A 183 -3.97 0.70 -4.96
N ILE A 184 -2.78 0.98 -5.45
CA ILE A 184 -2.40 2.34 -5.79
C ILE A 184 -3.18 2.77 -7.04
N ARG A 185 -3.81 3.95 -6.99
CA ARG A 185 -4.49 4.51 -8.14
C ARG A 185 -3.55 5.45 -8.88
N ARG A 186 -3.00 4.96 -10.00
CA ARG A 186 -2.00 5.65 -10.81
C ARG A 186 -2.65 6.42 -11.96
N GLU A 187 -2.12 7.60 -12.23
CA GLU A 187 -2.43 8.34 -13.46
C GLU A 187 -1.71 7.74 -14.67
N LYS A 188 -2.22 7.98 -15.87
CA LYS A 188 -1.53 7.60 -17.10
C LYS A 188 -0.15 8.28 -17.18
N GLY A 189 0.87 7.47 -17.44
CA GLY A 189 2.26 7.92 -17.46
C GLY A 189 3.01 7.81 -16.14
N GLU A 190 2.33 7.53 -15.03
CA GLU A 190 2.99 7.25 -13.76
C GLU A 190 3.53 5.83 -13.71
N LYS A 191 4.70 5.69 -13.10
CA LYS A 191 5.32 4.39 -12.82
C LYS A 191 5.15 4.06 -11.34
N TYR A 192 5.09 2.78 -11.03
CA TYR A 192 5.13 2.34 -9.64
C TYR A 192 6.41 2.84 -8.94
N SER A 193 6.24 3.41 -7.77
CA SER A 193 7.32 3.89 -6.91
C SER A 193 6.95 3.63 -5.45
N GLU A 194 7.78 2.86 -4.75
CA GLU A 194 7.62 2.64 -3.31
C GLU A 194 7.81 3.96 -2.53
N ILE A 195 8.77 4.79 -2.97
CA ILE A 195 9.02 6.11 -2.38
C ILE A 195 7.86 7.06 -2.66
N GLY A 196 7.30 7.03 -3.88
CA GLY A 196 6.13 7.83 -4.24
C GLY A 196 4.93 7.60 -3.33
N GLY A 197 4.72 6.35 -2.89
CA GLY A 197 3.70 6.00 -1.92
C GLY A 197 3.86 6.67 -0.54
N PHE A 198 5.06 7.10 -0.15
CA PHE A 198 5.25 7.92 1.05
C PHE A 198 4.96 9.41 0.80
N PHE A 199 5.01 9.84 -0.46
CA PHE A 199 4.98 11.25 -0.85
C PHE A 199 3.73 11.63 -1.64
N LYS A 200 2.57 11.04 -1.31
CA LYS A 200 1.25 11.38 -1.87
C LYS A 200 1.19 11.28 -3.41
N GLU A 201 2.04 10.44 -4.03
CA GLU A 201 2.05 10.28 -5.47
C GLU A 201 0.78 9.60 -5.96
N PHE A 202 0.26 8.65 -5.17
CA PHE A 202 -0.86 7.80 -5.58
C PHE A 202 -2.07 7.98 -4.66
N GLU A 203 -3.26 8.00 -5.22
CA GLU A 203 -4.48 7.82 -4.48
C GLU A 203 -4.70 6.33 -4.14
N LEU A 204 -5.51 6.10 -3.12
CA LEU A 204 -5.97 4.78 -2.72
C LEU A 204 -7.16 4.35 -3.56
N SER A 205 -7.17 3.12 -4.04
CA SER A 205 -8.31 2.49 -4.68
C SER A 205 -8.58 1.11 -4.10
N ILE A 206 -9.84 0.70 -4.08
CA ILE A 206 -10.26 -0.67 -3.81
C ILE A 206 -10.95 -1.19 -5.06
N ILE A 207 -10.42 -2.29 -5.60
CA ILE A 207 -10.93 -2.93 -6.79
C ILE A 207 -11.53 -4.27 -6.39
N ALA A 208 -12.77 -4.52 -6.79
CA ALA A 208 -13.32 -5.86 -6.88
C ALA A 208 -13.04 -6.41 -8.28
N ALA A 209 -12.57 -7.63 -8.39
CA ALA A 209 -12.18 -8.22 -9.66
C ALA A 209 -12.45 -9.73 -9.73
N ASP A 210 -12.59 -10.21 -10.96
CA ASP A 210 -12.58 -11.63 -11.26
C ASP A 210 -11.19 -12.23 -11.02
N GLU A 211 -11.09 -13.47 -10.56
CA GLU A 211 -9.80 -14.15 -10.37
C GLU A 211 -9.04 -14.33 -11.68
N ARG A 212 -9.75 -14.62 -12.78
CA ARG A 212 -9.16 -14.71 -14.13
C ARG A 212 -8.59 -13.39 -14.64
N ASP A 213 -9.01 -12.27 -14.07
CA ASP A 213 -8.39 -10.98 -14.32
C ASP A 213 -7.16 -10.80 -13.39
N VAL A 214 -7.43 -10.61 -12.09
CA VAL A 214 -6.44 -10.04 -11.17
C VAL A 214 -5.33 -11.02 -10.77
N ILE A 215 -5.62 -12.34 -10.70
CA ILE A 215 -4.60 -13.35 -10.40
C ILE A 215 -3.86 -13.71 -11.68
N ARG A 216 -4.59 -13.97 -12.76
CA ARG A 216 -4.01 -14.37 -14.04
C ARG A 216 -3.05 -13.31 -14.61
N VAL A 217 -3.38 -12.03 -14.53
CA VAL A 217 -2.45 -10.98 -14.99
C VAL A 217 -1.14 -11.02 -14.23
N ARG A 218 -1.16 -11.32 -12.92
CA ARG A 218 0.04 -11.41 -12.09
C ARG A 218 0.89 -12.62 -12.45
N THR A 219 0.29 -13.80 -12.48
CA THR A 219 1.00 -15.08 -12.68
C THR A 219 1.39 -15.34 -14.14
N ASN A 220 0.46 -15.10 -15.08
CA ASN A 220 0.61 -15.51 -16.49
C ASN A 220 1.20 -14.40 -17.36
N VAL A 221 0.89 -13.13 -17.05
CA VAL A 221 1.29 -12.00 -17.89
C VAL A 221 2.51 -11.28 -17.31
N ARG A 222 2.52 -10.99 -15.99
CA ARG A 222 3.63 -10.30 -15.32
C ARG A 222 4.72 -11.25 -14.81
N GLY A 223 4.43 -12.55 -14.71
CA GLY A 223 5.39 -13.55 -14.27
C GLY A 223 5.67 -13.54 -12.77
N GLU A 224 4.78 -12.92 -11.99
CA GLU A 224 4.87 -12.88 -10.52
C GLU A 224 4.69 -14.29 -9.93
N ASP A 225 5.28 -14.55 -8.76
CA ASP A 225 5.13 -15.82 -8.03
C ASP A 225 4.04 -15.66 -6.96
N ALA A 226 2.93 -16.38 -7.14
CA ALA A 226 1.73 -16.22 -6.31
C ALA A 226 1.46 -17.44 -5.44
N TYR A 227 1.02 -17.16 -4.21
CA TYR A 227 0.68 -18.15 -3.18
C TYR A 227 -0.72 -17.89 -2.65
N LEU A 228 -1.52 -18.96 -2.54
CA LEU A 228 -2.87 -18.92 -1.99
C LEU A 228 -2.91 -19.67 -0.65
N TYR A 229 -3.47 -19.01 0.35
CA TYR A 229 -3.64 -19.56 1.69
C TYR A 229 -5.11 -19.50 2.10
N ARG A 230 -5.71 -20.66 2.43
CA ARG A 230 -7.06 -20.74 2.98
C ARG A 230 -7.09 -20.11 4.37
N ILE A 231 -7.93 -19.10 4.56
CA ILE A 231 -8.10 -18.41 5.84
C ILE A 231 -9.18 -19.11 6.66
N ARG A 232 -8.85 -19.39 7.92
CA ARG A 232 -9.77 -19.99 8.90
C ARG A 232 -10.45 -18.91 9.71
N LEU A 233 -11.66 -18.56 9.29
CA LEU A 233 -12.52 -17.59 10.00
C LEU A 233 -13.95 -18.12 10.06
N PRO A 234 -14.70 -17.78 11.14
CA PRO A 234 -16.13 -18.03 11.18
C PRO A 234 -16.87 -17.34 10.02
N ALA A 235 -17.95 -17.94 9.53
CA ALA A 235 -18.73 -17.38 8.41
C ALA A 235 -19.18 -15.92 8.67
N ALA A 236 -19.58 -15.59 9.89
CA ALA A 236 -19.95 -14.24 10.28
C ALA A 236 -18.79 -13.23 10.14
N ALA A 237 -17.55 -13.66 10.43
CA ALA A 237 -16.36 -12.82 10.26
C ALA A 237 -16.01 -12.62 8.78
N ILE A 238 -16.14 -13.68 7.95
CA ILE A 238 -15.96 -13.58 6.48
C ILE A 238 -16.97 -12.58 5.90
N ARG A 239 -18.25 -12.70 6.28
CA ARG A 239 -19.31 -11.77 5.87
C ARG A 239 -18.98 -10.32 6.30
N SER A 240 -18.56 -10.14 7.56
CA SER A 240 -18.20 -8.81 8.07
C SER A 240 -17.03 -8.19 7.32
N LEU A 241 -16.03 -8.99 6.92
CA LEU A 241 -14.90 -8.52 6.13
C LEU A 241 -15.34 -8.12 4.71
N PHE A 242 -16.21 -8.91 4.08
CA PHE A 242 -16.77 -8.58 2.76
C PHE A 242 -17.52 -7.25 2.78
N LEU A 243 -18.40 -7.06 3.76
CA LEU A 243 -19.14 -5.81 3.95
C LEU A 243 -18.20 -4.64 4.28
N GLY A 244 -17.15 -4.89 5.06
CA GLY A 244 -16.11 -3.89 5.36
C GLY A 244 -15.37 -3.40 4.12
N TYR A 245 -15.09 -4.27 3.15
CA TYR A 245 -14.53 -3.86 1.86
C TYR A 245 -15.47 -2.97 1.08
N ILE A 246 -16.76 -3.28 1.05
CA ILE A 246 -17.79 -2.47 0.36
C ILE A 246 -17.90 -1.09 1.03
N GLU A 247 -17.95 -1.04 2.35
CA GLU A 247 -17.98 0.21 3.11
C GLU A 247 -16.77 1.10 2.79
N GLN A 248 -15.55 0.53 2.81
CA GLN A 248 -14.34 1.27 2.48
C GLN A 248 -14.30 1.72 1.02
N ALA A 249 -14.74 0.86 0.08
CA ALA A 249 -14.80 1.20 -1.33
C ALA A 249 -15.77 2.36 -1.59
N ASN A 250 -16.98 2.30 -1.03
CA ASN A 250 -17.97 3.38 -1.13
C ASN A 250 -17.47 4.69 -0.49
N ALA A 251 -16.80 4.61 0.67
CA ALA A 251 -16.25 5.78 1.34
C ALA A 251 -15.18 6.49 0.49
N LEU A 252 -14.35 5.76 -0.25
CA LEU A 252 -13.32 6.34 -1.12
C LEU A 252 -13.90 7.12 -2.30
N VAL A 253 -15.11 6.81 -2.76
CA VAL A 253 -15.77 7.56 -3.84
C VAL A 253 -16.12 8.98 -3.40
N THR A 254 -16.58 9.14 -2.17
CA THR A 254 -17.00 10.44 -1.62
C THR A 254 -15.86 11.18 -0.92
N ALA A 255 -14.93 10.45 -0.31
CA ALA A 255 -13.79 10.97 0.43
C ALA A 255 -12.50 10.29 -0.04
N PRO A 256 -11.90 10.74 -1.15
CA PRO A 256 -10.65 10.18 -1.67
C PRO A 256 -9.53 10.28 -0.63
N ARG A 257 -8.61 9.33 -0.65
CA ARG A 257 -7.45 9.27 0.26
C ARG A 257 -6.20 8.95 -0.53
N PHE A 258 -5.06 9.43 -0.07
CA PHE A 258 -3.78 8.95 -0.59
C PHE A 258 -3.47 7.55 -0.08
N TYR A 259 -2.92 6.73 -0.96
CA TYR A 259 -2.18 5.54 -0.57
C TYR A 259 -0.93 5.95 0.22
N ASN A 260 -0.57 5.19 1.21
CA ASN A 260 0.68 5.40 1.95
C ASN A 260 1.32 4.06 2.28
N THR A 261 2.57 3.89 1.85
CA THR A 261 3.32 2.64 1.97
C THR A 261 3.40 2.09 3.39
N LEU A 262 3.35 2.93 4.44
CA LEU A 262 3.40 2.48 5.84
C LEU A 262 2.03 2.38 6.50
N THR A 263 1.14 3.35 6.24
CA THR A 263 -0.06 3.54 7.08
C THR A 263 -1.35 3.14 6.40
N VAL A 264 -1.41 3.18 5.06
CA VAL A 264 -2.63 2.89 4.27
C VAL A 264 -2.26 2.14 3.00
N ASN A 265 -2.13 0.84 3.10
CA ASN A 265 -1.75 -0.06 2.02
C ASN A 265 -2.61 -1.33 2.02
N CYS A 266 -2.31 -2.28 1.13
CA CYS A 266 -3.07 -3.53 0.99
C CYS A 266 -3.11 -4.36 2.28
N THR A 267 -2.09 -4.30 3.12
CA THR A 267 -2.01 -5.06 4.38
C THR A 267 -2.63 -4.31 5.54
N THR A 268 -2.28 -3.02 5.71
CA THR A 268 -2.71 -2.23 6.88
C THR A 268 -4.20 -1.92 6.87
N LEU A 269 -4.81 -1.71 5.69
CA LEU A 269 -6.25 -1.51 5.59
C LEU A 269 -7.02 -2.77 6.01
N VAL A 270 -6.58 -3.94 5.52
CA VAL A 270 -7.20 -5.22 5.88
C VAL A 270 -6.98 -5.53 7.36
N TYR A 271 -5.79 -5.26 7.89
CA TYR A 271 -5.52 -5.38 9.32
C TYR A 271 -6.48 -4.54 10.17
N GLN A 272 -6.74 -3.28 9.79
CA GLN A 272 -7.70 -2.40 10.49
C GLN A 272 -9.13 -2.95 10.45
N MET A 273 -9.58 -3.48 9.29
CA MET A 273 -10.88 -4.14 9.18
C MET A 273 -10.94 -5.38 10.07
N MET A 274 -9.91 -6.22 10.03
CA MET A 274 -9.85 -7.44 10.84
C MET A 274 -9.83 -7.15 12.35
N GLN A 275 -9.12 -6.11 12.80
CA GLN A 275 -9.16 -5.69 14.22
C GLN A 275 -10.59 -5.37 14.72
N ARG A 276 -11.43 -4.77 13.87
CA ARG A 276 -12.83 -4.49 14.22
C ARG A 276 -13.68 -5.75 14.30
N ILE A 277 -13.33 -6.80 13.56
CA ILE A 277 -14.09 -8.04 13.45
C ILE A 277 -13.70 -9.05 14.53
N VAL A 278 -12.40 -9.29 14.72
CA VAL A 278 -11.89 -10.32 15.62
C VAL A 278 -11.34 -9.77 16.94
N GLY A 279 -11.33 -8.44 17.10
CA GLY A 279 -10.78 -7.78 18.28
C GLY A 279 -9.27 -7.59 18.19
N TYR A 280 -8.56 -7.89 19.28
CA TYR A 280 -7.13 -7.62 19.37
C TYR A 280 -6.29 -8.47 18.39
N LEU A 281 -5.54 -7.79 17.54
CA LEU A 281 -4.49 -8.35 16.71
C LEU A 281 -3.18 -7.62 17.01
N PRO A 282 -2.07 -8.33 17.33
CA PRO A 282 -0.81 -7.69 17.70
C PRO A 282 -0.18 -6.94 16.52
N LEU A 283 0.34 -5.74 16.76
CA LEU A 283 1.14 -5.03 15.77
C LEU A 283 2.46 -5.78 15.53
N ASN A 284 2.84 -5.93 14.27
CA ASN A 284 4.04 -6.64 13.88
C ASN A 284 4.65 -6.05 12.60
N TYR A 285 5.98 -6.07 12.47
CA TYR A 285 6.68 -5.58 11.29
C TYR A 285 6.25 -6.28 9.98
N ARG A 286 5.71 -7.51 10.06
CA ARG A 286 5.17 -8.27 8.91
C ARG A 286 3.95 -7.63 8.27
N LEU A 287 3.30 -6.73 8.98
CA LEU A 287 2.20 -5.91 8.42
C LEU A 287 2.73 -4.82 7.49
N ILE A 288 3.99 -4.42 7.66
CA ILE A 288 4.69 -3.46 6.79
C ILE A 288 5.43 -4.21 5.67
N LEU A 289 6.14 -5.27 6.05
CA LEU A 289 6.84 -6.15 5.12
C LEU A 289 5.87 -7.26 4.66
N SER A 290 4.99 -6.90 3.73
CA SER A 290 3.85 -7.70 3.27
C SER A 290 4.20 -9.10 2.76
N GLY A 291 5.44 -9.32 2.30
CA GLY A 291 5.93 -10.63 1.89
C GLY A 291 6.01 -11.64 3.05
N TYR A 292 6.07 -11.17 4.29
CA TYR A 292 6.05 -12.00 5.50
C TYR A 292 4.67 -12.08 6.16
N LEU A 293 3.62 -11.60 5.49
CA LEU A 293 2.26 -11.64 6.01
C LEU A 293 1.75 -13.07 6.28
N PRO A 294 2.06 -14.11 5.46
CA PRO A 294 1.65 -15.47 5.76
C PRO A 294 2.16 -15.97 7.12
N GLU A 295 3.38 -15.62 7.52
CA GLU A 295 3.93 -15.95 8.84
C GLU A 295 3.15 -15.25 9.97
N TYR A 296 2.71 -14.02 9.74
CA TYR A 296 1.89 -13.30 10.70
C TYR A 296 0.52 -13.96 10.85
N VAL A 297 -0.17 -14.23 9.75
CA VAL A 297 -1.51 -14.85 9.75
C VAL A 297 -1.47 -16.24 10.36
N TYR A 298 -0.41 -17.03 10.10
CA TYR A 298 -0.21 -18.33 10.73
C TYR A 298 -0.05 -18.21 12.25
N ARG A 299 0.76 -17.26 12.73
CA ARG A 299 1.01 -17.05 14.17
C ARG A 299 -0.23 -16.60 14.95
N VAL A 300 -1.14 -15.88 14.32
CA VAL A 300 -2.40 -15.45 14.95
C VAL A 300 -3.53 -16.47 14.77
N GLY A 301 -3.23 -17.67 14.24
CA GLY A 301 -4.20 -18.76 14.10
C GLY A 301 -5.15 -18.62 12.91
N GLY A 302 -4.85 -17.72 11.96
CA GLY A 302 -5.68 -17.50 10.77
C GLY A 302 -5.47 -18.54 9.65
N LEU A 303 -4.45 -19.42 9.74
CA LEU A 303 -4.21 -20.51 8.81
C LEU A 303 -4.39 -21.88 9.50
N ASN A 304 -4.33 -22.96 8.69
CA ASN A 304 -4.38 -24.33 9.21
C ASN A 304 -3.13 -24.65 10.03
N ASP A 305 -3.26 -24.73 11.34
CA ASP A 305 -2.21 -25.01 12.31
C ASP A 305 -1.82 -26.49 12.42
N ARG A 306 -2.58 -27.38 11.78
CA ARG A 306 -2.26 -28.82 11.72
C ARG A 306 -1.11 -29.13 10.75
N LEU A 307 -0.75 -28.18 9.89
CA LEU A 307 0.32 -28.29 8.93
C LEU A 307 1.38 -27.23 9.20
N PRO A 308 2.68 -27.58 9.06
CA PRO A 308 3.74 -26.58 9.12
C PRO A 308 3.56 -25.50 8.05
N LEU A 309 3.91 -24.25 8.37
CA LEU A 309 3.80 -23.14 7.41
C LEU A 309 4.56 -23.39 6.10
N ALA A 310 5.71 -24.07 6.17
CA ALA A 310 6.50 -24.45 4.99
C ALA A 310 5.71 -25.35 4.03
N GLU A 311 4.91 -26.27 4.57
CA GLU A 311 4.04 -27.15 3.79
C GLU A 311 2.83 -26.37 3.21
N LEU A 312 2.20 -25.50 4.01
CA LEU A 312 1.15 -24.61 3.53
C LEU A 312 1.67 -23.73 2.37
N ARG A 313 2.88 -23.22 2.49
CA ARG A 313 3.52 -22.42 1.43
C ARG A 313 3.81 -23.28 0.19
N ALA A 314 4.35 -24.46 0.32
CA ALA A 314 4.65 -25.34 -0.80
C ALA A 314 3.39 -25.75 -1.56
N ARG A 315 2.33 -26.15 -0.85
CA ARG A 315 1.02 -26.48 -1.44
C ARG A 315 0.29 -25.25 -1.97
N GLY A 316 0.48 -24.11 -1.29
CA GLY A 316 -0.12 -22.82 -1.61
C GLY A 316 0.43 -22.16 -2.87
N ARG A 317 1.60 -22.54 -3.39
CA ARG A 317 2.15 -21.94 -4.60
C ARG A 317 1.25 -22.27 -5.81
N ILE A 318 0.55 -21.25 -6.32
CA ILE A 318 -0.44 -21.40 -7.39
C ILE A 318 0.10 -21.05 -8.78
N THR A 319 1.30 -20.50 -8.90
CA THR A 319 1.85 -19.94 -10.16
C THR A 319 1.78 -20.93 -11.31
N ASP A 320 2.25 -22.16 -11.12
CA ASP A 320 2.29 -23.17 -12.19
C ASP A 320 0.89 -23.66 -12.55
N ARG A 321 0.00 -23.80 -11.55
CA ARG A 321 -1.42 -24.15 -11.78
C ARG A 321 -2.15 -23.05 -12.52
N ALA A 322 -1.92 -21.79 -12.18
CA ALA A 322 -2.50 -20.64 -12.87
C ALA A 322 -2.05 -20.57 -14.34
N ARG A 323 -0.77 -20.82 -14.60
CA ARG A 323 -0.24 -20.89 -15.97
C ARG A 323 -0.82 -22.05 -16.76
N ALA A 324 -0.96 -23.22 -16.16
CA ALA A 324 -1.60 -24.37 -16.79
C ALA A 324 -3.08 -24.13 -17.08
N ALA A 325 -3.77 -23.37 -16.22
CA ALA A 325 -5.18 -23.03 -16.34
C ALA A 325 -5.46 -21.75 -17.14
N ASP A 326 -4.50 -21.25 -17.93
CA ASP A 326 -4.57 -19.93 -18.61
C ASP A 326 -5.89 -19.63 -19.33
N ARG A 327 -6.45 -20.64 -20.00
CA ARG A 327 -7.70 -20.53 -20.76
C ARG A 327 -8.84 -21.37 -20.16
N SER A 328 -8.66 -21.89 -18.96
CA SER A 328 -9.66 -22.74 -18.31
C SER A 328 -10.85 -21.91 -17.83
N ASP A 329 -12.06 -22.38 -18.09
CA ASP A 329 -13.28 -21.80 -17.53
C ASP A 329 -13.39 -22.09 -16.02
N SER A 330 -12.69 -23.11 -15.53
CA SER A 330 -12.59 -23.47 -14.12
C SER A 330 -11.32 -22.94 -13.45
N PHE A 331 -10.76 -21.80 -13.90
CA PHE A 331 -9.52 -21.23 -13.40
C PHE A 331 -9.46 -21.18 -11.86
N SER A 332 -10.52 -20.72 -11.22
CA SER A 332 -10.61 -20.59 -9.75
C SER A 332 -10.51 -21.92 -9.02
N ALA A 333 -11.14 -22.98 -9.58
CA ALA A 333 -11.04 -24.34 -9.05
C ALA A 333 -9.65 -24.95 -9.33
N ASP A 334 -9.10 -24.71 -10.52
CA ASP A 334 -7.81 -25.24 -10.94
C ASP A 334 -6.66 -24.74 -10.10
N ILE A 335 -6.62 -23.44 -9.76
CA ILE A 335 -5.56 -22.87 -8.90
C ILE A 335 -5.64 -23.38 -7.46
N ARG A 336 -6.79 -23.89 -7.01
CA ARG A 336 -7.03 -24.41 -5.65
C ARG A 336 -6.74 -25.90 -5.49
N ARG A 337 -6.40 -26.62 -6.55
CA ARG A 337 -6.10 -28.07 -6.44
C ARG A 337 -4.98 -28.33 -5.45
N GLY A 338 -5.25 -29.16 -4.43
CA GLY A 338 -4.29 -29.51 -3.39
C GLY A 338 -4.02 -28.44 -2.32
N ILE A 339 -4.77 -27.35 -2.32
CA ILE A 339 -4.76 -26.39 -1.20
C ILE A 339 -5.43 -27.03 0.01
N PRO A 340 -4.79 -27.08 1.17
CA PRO A 340 -5.41 -27.59 2.40
C PRO A 340 -6.60 -26.70 2.83
N PRO A 341 -7.66 -27.30 3.38
CA PRO A 341 -8.83 -26.59 3.89
C PRO A 341 -8.53 -25.79 5.16
#